data_5da85d4f5bd5b355decb0bac5a557287
#
_entry.id   5da85d4f5bd5b355decb0bac5a557287
#
_cell.length_a   1.000
_cell.length_b   1.000
_cell.length_c   1.000
_cell.angle_alpha   90.00
_cell.angle_beta   90.00
_cell.angle_gamma   90.00
#
_symmetry.space_group_name_H-M   'P 1'
#
loop_
_entity.id
_entity.type
_entity.pdbx_description
1 polymer ?
#
loop_
_entity_poly.entity_id
_entity_poly.type
_entity_poly.pdbx_seq_one_letter_code
_entity_poly.pdbx_strand_id
1 'polypeptide(L)'
;MFGLFSSKKPRPIHPDPATIIPRIKHVKLREIPGRVLACVEQHNLDAELQRPVTRPLAGDLLVSYVFSLTDVYQFVSRQNMLELGLNAESIHQLALDNLARLLQDVDLQDLALFKAILTNQRLEACSLLLPKLWDQLSKQTAGDLLMAVPAQESVVFTGSQFFFSEECGPDKCIDLMCSFAKQVRTEEPCAALSDCIFAWIDGKWVVRGDIDNPLSALAS
;
A
#
# COMPACT_ATOMS: atom_id res chain seq x y z
N MET A 1 28.95 33.19 12.71
CA MET A 1 28.85 33.22 11.25
C MET A 1 27.64 32.34 10.88
N PHE A 2 26.44 32.95 10.76
CA PHE A 2 25.22 32.23 10.49
C PHE A 2 25.06 32.09 8.97
N GLY A 3 25.15 30.86 8.47
CA GLY A 3 24.95 30.54 7.07
C GLY A 3 23.49 30.77 6.68
N LEU A 4 23.28 31.68 5.75
CA LEU A 4 22.02 31.94 5.07
C LEU A 4 21.53 30.66 4.39
N PHE A 5 20.50 30.02 4.93
CA PHE A 5 19.73 29.03 4.21
C PHE A 5 19.02 29.78 3.08
N SER A 6 19.57 29.68 1.88
CA SER A 6 18.93 30.13 0.66
C SER A 6 17.64 29.32 0.49
N SER A 7 16.50 29.96 0.75
CA SER A 7 15.18 29.42 0.44
C SER A 7 14.99 29.41 -1.09
N LYS A 8 15.56 28.40 -1.75
CA LYS A 8 15.17 28.14 -3.14
C LYS A 8 13.69 27.83 -3.13
N LYS A 9 12.88 28.71 -3.74
CA LYS A 9 11.47 28.40 -4.03
C LYS A 9 11.43 27.02 -4.69
N PRO A 10 10.60 26.09 -4.22
CA PRO A 10 10.42 24.82 -4.90
C PRO A 10 10.08 25.11 -6.35
N ARG A 11 10.81 24.53 -7.28
CA ARG A 11 10.48 24.65 -8.70
C ARG A 11 9.08 24.10 -8.89
N PRO A 12 8.19 24.80 -9.63
CA PRO A 12 6.89 24.24 -9.98
C PRO A 12 7.17 22.93 -10.72
N ILE A 13 6.71 21.81 -10.14
CA ILE A 13 6.80 20.52 -10.78
C ILE A 13 5.74 20.55 -11.88
N HIS A 14 6.16 20.49 -13.12
CA HIS A 14 5.23 20.25 -14.21
C HIS A 14 4.73 18.81 -14.05
N PRO A 15 3.42 18.60 -13.84
CA PRO A 15 2.87 17.28 -13.65
C PRO A 15 3.10 16.43 -14.92
N ASP A 16 3.94 15.40 -14.81
CA ASP A 16 4.17 14.45 -15.90
C ASP A 16 3.36 13.18 -15.63
N PRO A 17 2.33 12.89 -16.45
CA PRO A 17 1.52 11.69 -16.30
C PRO A 17 2.32 10.38 -16.28
N ALA A 18 3.46 10.33 -16.98
CA ALA A 18 4.31 9.14 -17.02
C ALA A 18 4.96 8.80 -15.66
N THR A 19 5.01 9.76 -14.74
CA THR A 19 5.58 9.57 -13.40
C THR A 19 4.53 9.24 -12.33
N ILE A 20 3.24 9.22 -12.70
CA ILE A 20 2.17 8.91 -11.73
C ILE A 20 2.16 7.42 -11.44
N ILE A 21 2.36 7.06 -10.16
CA ILE A 21 2.24 5.70 -9.67
C ILE A 21 1.27 5.62 -8.49
N PRO A 22 0.64 4.45 -8.26
CA PRO A 22 -0.18 4.26 -7.07
C PRO A 22 0.71 3.98 -5.86
N ARG A 23 0.24 4.37 -4.67
CA ARG A 23 0.82 4.00 -3.37
C ARG A 23 -0.31 3.55 -2.47
N ILE A 24 -0.11 2.45 -1.75
CA ILE A 24 -1.06 2.01 -0.74
C ILE A 24 -0.85 2.85 0.53
N LYS A 25 -1.94 3.29 1.14
CA LYS A 25 -1.95 4.11 2.34
C LYS A 25 -3.06 3.67 3.29
N HIS A 26 -2.88 3.99 4.57
CA HIS A 26 -3.93 3.84 5.56
C HIS A 26 -5.02 4.90 5.37
N VAL A 27 -6.27 4.58 5.69
CA VAL A 27 -7.45 5.47 5.55
C VAL A 27 -7.31 6.82 6.27
N LYS A 28 -6.47 6.91 7.31
CA LYS A 28 -6.13 8.18 7.99
C LYS A 28 -5.55 9.24 7.06
N LEU A 29 -5.00 8.84 5.89
CA LEU A 29 -4.52 9.79 4.89
C LEU A 29 -5.66 10.60 4.22
N ARG A 30 -6.92 10.25 4.43
CA ARG A 30 -8.05 11.08 3.94
C ARG A 30 -8.04 12.48 4.55
N GLU A 31 -7.42 12.64 5.70
CA GLU A 31 -7.17 13.95 6.29
C GLU A 31 -6.04 14.65 5.54
N ILE A 32 -6.17 15.97 5.36
CA ILE A 32 -5.09 16.75 4.71
C ILE A 32 -3.88 16.76 5.66
N PRO A 33 -2.70 16.28 5.22
CA PRO A 33 -1.52 16.31 6.07
C PRO A 33 -1.24 17.73 6.58
N GLY A 34 -0.89 17.89 7.85
CA GLY A 34 -0.70 19.21 8.48
C GLY A 34 0.28 20.14 7.73
N ARG A 35 1.32 19.58 7.08
CA ARG A 35 2.24 20.37 6.24
C ARG A 35 1.56 20.92 4.99
N VAL A 36 0.61 20.18 4.40
CA VAL A 36 -0.18 20.64 3.25
C VAL A 36 -1.16 21.71 3.70
N LEU A 37 -1.78 21.51 4.87
CA LEU A 37 -2.70 22.49 5.45
C LEU A 37 -2.00 23.84 5.68
N ALA A 38 -0.81 23.83 6.29
CA ALA A 38 -0.02 25.04 6.51
C ALA A 38 0.34 25.76 5.19
N CYS A 39 0.67 25.01 4.15
CA CYS A 39 0.96 25.56 2.83
C CYS A 39 -0.29 26.20 2.19
N VAL A 40 -1.45 25.53 2.32
CA VAL A 40 -2.76 26.01 1.86
C VAL A 40 -3.11 27.34 2.51
N GLU A 41 -3.00 27.43 3.83
CA GLU A 41 -3.26 28.66 4.60
C GLU A 41 -2.30 29.79 4.23
N GLN A 42 -1.00 29.50 4.13
CA GLN A 42 0.03 30.49 3.79
C GLN A 42 -0.17 31.11 2.40
N HIS A 43 -0.68 30.35 1.43
CA HIS A 43 -0.82 30.76 0.04
C HIS A 43 -2.27 31.00 -0.39
N ASN A 44 -3.21 30.97 0.55
CA ASN A 44 -4.66 31.14 0.31
C ASN A 44 -5.19 30.24 -0.83
N LEU A 45 -4.77 28.96 -0.82
CA LEU A 45 -5.18 27.96 -1.80
C LEU A 45 -6.50 27.30 -1.38
N ASP A 46 -7.22 26.76 -2.36
CA ASP A 46 -8.41 25.95 -2.08
C ASP A 46 -8.00 24.60 -1.47
N ALA A 47 -8.32 24.41 -0.19
CA ALA A 47 -7.99 23.21 0.55
C ALA A 47 -8.55 21.93 -0.10
N GLU A 48 -9.74 21.99 -0.68
CA GLU A 48 -10.36 20.84 -1.34
C GLU A 48 -9.63 20.45 -2.63
N LEU A 49 -9.14 21.42 -3.38
CA LEU A 49 -8.35 21.18 -4.59
C LEU A 49 -6.95 20.64 -4.27
N GLN A 50 -6.42 20.95 -3.08
CA GLN A 50 -5.12 20.46 -2.64
C GLN A 50 -5.18 19.07 -1.97
N ARG A 51 -6.36 18.51 -1.75
CA ARG A 51 -6.50 17.15 -1.20
C ARG A 51 -5.89 16.11 -2.14
N PRO A 52 -5.16 15.14 -1.58
CA PRO A 52 -4.70 13.98 -2.34
C PRO A 52 -5.86 13.23 -2.99
N VAL A 53 -5.67 12.80 -4.22
CA VAL A 53 -6.61 11.91 -4.89
C VAL A 53 -6.45 10.52 -4.30
N THR A 54 -7.54 9.93 -3.81
CA THR A 54 -7.54 8.61 -3.17
C THR A 54 -8.74 7.77 -3.61
N ARG A 55 -8.57 6.44 -3.57
CA ARG A 55 -9.61 5.44 -3.84
C ARG A 55 -9.59 4.38 -2.75
N PRO A 56 -10.73 3.95 -2.18
CA PRO A 56 -10.76 2.81 -1.26
C PRO A 56 -10.19 1.55 -1.93
N LEU A 57 -9.46 0.72 -1.17
CA LEU A 57 -9.00 -0.59 -1.62
C LEU A 57 -9.72 -1.70 -0.87
N ALA A 58 -9.38 -1.93 0.38
CA ALA A 58 -10.01 -2.90 1.26
C ALA A 58 -9.73 -2.54 2.72
N GLY A 59 -10.70 -2.76 3.62
CA GLY A 59 -10.54 -2.50 5.05
C GLY A 59 -10.08 -1.08 5.35
N ASP A 60 -8.94 -0.97 6.02
CA ASP A 60 -8.27 0.28 6.38
C ASP A 60 -7.30 0.81 5.31
N LEU A 61 -7.24 0.17 4.13
CA LEU A 61 -6.37 0.55 3.03
C LEU A 61 -7.06 1.38 1.96
N LEU A 62 -6.31 2.32 1.41
CA LEU A 62 -6.68 3.08 0.22
C LEU A 62 -5.49 3.17 -0.76
N VAL A 63 -5.82 3.42 -2.02
CA VAL A 63 -4.88 3.79 -3.07
C VAL A 63 -4.78 5.30 -3.08
N SER A 64 -3.58 5.85 -3.03
CA SER A 64 -3.26 7.24 -3.35
C SER A 64 -2.38 7.28 -4.60
N TYR A 65 -2.32 8.42 -5.25
CA TYR A 65 -1.49 8.59 -6.44
C TYR A 65 -0.39 9.59 -6.14
N VAL A 66 0.81 9.31 -6.63
CA VAL A 66 1.97 10.17 -6.42
C VAL A 66 2.73 10.37 -7.73
N PHE A 67 3.31 11.54 -7.90
CA PHE A 67 4.39 11.75 -8.87
C PHE A 67 5.66 11.11 -8.27
N SER A 68 6.23 10.14 -8.97
CA SER A 68 7.51 9.55 -8.62
C SER A 68 8.63 10.40 -9.21
N LEU A 69 9.25 11.19 -8.37
CA LEU A 69 10.39 12.05 -8.72
C LEU A 69 11.67 11.35 -8.23
N THR A 70 12.82 11.81 -8.71
CA THR A 70 14.12 11.16 -8.45
C THR A 70 14.37 10.86 -6.96
N ASP A 71 13.98 11.76 -6.05
CA ASP A 71 14.30 11.63 -4.62
C ASP A 71 13.08 11.76 -3.70
N VAL A 72 11.90 12.05 -4.23
CA VAL A 72 10.69 12.31 -3.44
C VAL A 72 9.42 11.83 -4.14
N TYR A 73 8.42 11.51 -3.35
CA TYR A 73 7.05 11.29 -3.81
C TYR A 73 6.19 12.52 -3.47
N GLN A 74 5.53 13.08 -4.47
CA GLN A 74 4.55 14.13 -4.28
C GLN A 74 3.16 13.60 -4.56
N PHE A 75 2.21 13.79 -3.62
CA PHE A 75 0.83 13.40 -3.85
C PHE A 75 0.22 14.16 -5.05
N VAL A 76 -0.52 13.42 -5.86
CA VAL A 76 -1.37 14.03 -6.89
C VAL A 76 -2.59 14.59 -6.19
N SER A 77 -2.75 15.91 -6.26
CA SER A 77 -3.93 16.60 -5.72
C SER A 77 -5.09 16.58 -6.73
N ARG A 78 -6.29 16.93 -6.26
CA ARG A 78 -7.44 17.11 -7.14
C ARG A 78 -7.17 18.18 -8.20
N GLN A 79 -6.44 19.24 -7.84
CA GLN A 79 -6.04 20.28 -8.79
C GLN A 79 -5.14 19.70 -9.89
N ASN A 80 -4.11 18.94 -9.52
CA ASN A 80 -3.24 18.30 -10.53
C ASN A 80 -4.03 17.38 -11.46
N MET A 81 -4.98 16.60 -10.91
CA MET A 81 -5.84 15.74 -11.71
C MET A 81 -6.65 16.54 -12.74
N LEU A 82 -7.22 17.69 -12.35
CA LEU A 82 -7.96 18.59 -13.25
C LEU A 82 -7.05 19.22 -14.30
N GLU A 83 -5.86 19.71 -13.91
CA GLU A 83 -4.88 20.32 -14.83
C GLU A 83 -4.41 19.33 -15.89
N LEU A 84 -4.34 18.03 -15.55
CA LEU A 84 -4.00 16.96 -16.48
C LEU A 84 -5.20 16.47 -17.33
N GLY A 85 -6.39 17.01 -17.10
CA GLY A 85 -7.61 16.56 -17.79
C GLY A 85 -8.02 15.12 -17.43
N LEU A 86 -7.59 14.61 -16.26
CA LEU A 86 -7.88 13.28 -15.79
C LEU A 86 -9.12 13.25 -14.88
N ASN A 87 -9.78 12.13 -14.84
CA ASN A 87 -10.81 11.80 -13.85
C ASN A 87 -10.34 10.66 -12.93
N ALA A 88 -11.15 10.28 -11.94
CA ALA A 88 -10.79 9.26 -10.96
C ALA A 88 -10.49 7.88 -11.58
N GLU A 89 -11.13 7.52 -12.68
CA GLU A 89 -10.89 6.25 -13.35
C GLU A 89 -9.66 6.31 -14.25
N SER A 90 -9.50 7.38 -15.02
CA SER A 90 -8.36 7.52 -15.92
C SER A 90 -7.02 7.67 -15.17
N ILE A 91 -7.00 8.37 -14.03
CA ILE A 91 -5.78 8.42 -13.21
C ILE A 91 -5.44 7.05 -12.60
N HIS A 92 -6.47 6.29 -12.19
CA HIS A 92 -6.27 4.95 -11.66
C HIS A 92 -5.66 4.02 -12.71
N GLN A 93 -6.25 3.96 -13.89
CA GLN A 93 -5.74 3.12 -14.98
C GLN A 93 -4.33 3.52 -15.38
N LEU A 94 -4.06 4.82 -15.56
CA LEU A 94 -2.73 5.34 -15.88
C LEU A 94 -1.69 4.92 -14.84
N ALA A 95 -2.04 5.04 -13.55
CA ALA A 95 -1.14 4.66 -12.46
C ALA A 95 -0.88 3.15 -12.43
N LEU A 96 -1.89 2.31 -12.72
CA LEU A 96 -1.72 0.87 -12.83
C LEU A 96 -0.83 0.48 -14.01
N ASP A 97 -0.98 1.13 -15.16
CA ASP A 97 -0.15 0.88 -16.34
C ASP A 97 1.31 1.27 -16.07
N ASN A 98 1.54 2.35 -15.34
CA ASN A 98 2.87 2.75 -14.89
C ASN A 98 3.45 1.77 -13.88
N LEU A 99 2.64 1.32 -12.90
CA LEU A 99 3.04 0.32 -11.91
C LEU A 99 3.44 -1.00 -12.57
N ALA A 100 2.65 -1.48 -13.52
CA ALA A 100 2.93 -2.74 -14.22
C ALA A 100 4.27 -2.71 -14.97
N ARG A 101 4.70 -1.53 -15.44
CA ARG A 101 6.04 -1.36 -16.05
C ARG A 101 7.17 -1.38 -15.02
N LEU A 102 6.91 -0.95 -13.79
CA LEU A 102 7.89 -0.91 -12.70
C LEU A 102 8.00 -2.26 -11.97
N LEU A 103 6.89 -3.00 -11.84
CA LEU A 103 6.83 -4.28 -11.15
C LEU A 103 6.83 -5.45 -12.15
N GLN A 104 7.78 -5.47 -13.08
CA GLN A 104 7.94 -6.60 -14.02
C GLN A 104 8.43 -7.85 -13.31
N ASP A 105 9.31 -7.68 -12.31
CA ASP A 105 9.89 -8.76 -11.52
C ASP A 105 9.46 -8.61 -10.07
N VAL A 106 8.62 -9.53 -9.62
CA VAL A 106 8.22 -9.67 -8.22
C VAL A 106 8.81 -10.97 -7.71
N ASP A 107 9.71 -10.88 -6.75
CA ASP A 107 10.31 -12.03 -6.12
C ASP A 107 9.51 -12.50 -4.91
N LEU A 108 9.55 -13.81 -4.65
CA LEU A 108 8.94 -14.43 -3.48
C LEU A 108 10.02 -14.97 -2.57
N GLN A 109 10.05 -14.50 -1.34
CA GLN A 109 10.93 -15.04 -0.30
C GLN A 109 10.15 -16.00 0.60
N ASP A 110 10.64 -17.23 0.73
CA ASP A 110 10.13 -18.18 1.71
C ASP A 110 10.65 -17.85 3.10
N LEU A 111 9.71 -17.63 4.03
CA LEU A 111 9.97 -17.36 5.45
C LEU A 111 9.52 -18.55 6.32
N ALA A 112 9.71 -19.76 5.85
CA ALA A 112 9.33 -21.04 6.45
C ALA A 112 7.82 -21.27 6.57
N LEU A 113 7.06 -20.37 7.23
CA LEU A 113 5.62 -20.53 7.51
C LEU A 113 4.73 -19.65 6.64
N PHE A 114 5.30 -18.65 6.04
CA PHE A 114 4.63 -17.73 5.12
C PHE A 114 5.64 -17.25 4.07
N LYS A 115 5.14 -16.57 3.05
CA LYS A 115 5.97 -15.99 2.00
C LYS A 115 5.90 -14.48 2.07
N ALA A 116 7.00 -13.81 1.70
CA ALA A 116 7.04 -12.37 1.54
C ALA A 116 7.14 -12.00 0.06
N ILE A 117 6.48 -10.90 -0.30
CA ILE A 117 6.69 -10.22 -1.58
C ILE A 117 7.93 -9.33 -1.45
N LEU A 118 8.82 -9.41 -2.42
CA LEU A 118 9.96 -8.51 -2.55
C LEU A 118 9.89 -7.78 -3.90
N THR A 119 10.20 -6.50 -3.88
CA THR A 119 10.30 -5.67 -5.08
C THR A 119 11.57 -4.83 -5.04
N ASN A 120 12.13 -4.52 -6.22
CA ASN A 120 13.37 -3.74 -6.30
C ASN A 120 13.19 -2.24 -6.01
N GLN A 121 11.95 -1.75 -5.78
CA GLN A 121 11.64 -0.32 -5.73
C GLN A 121 10.81 0.09 -4.50
N ARG A 122 10.79 -0.73 -3.44
CA ARG A 122 9.97 -0.49 -2.24
C ARG A 122 8.48 -0.29 -2.56
N LEU A 123 7.98 -1.13 -3.45
CA LEU A 123 6.59 -1.10 -3.94
C LEU A 123 5.82 -2.37 -3.53
N GLU A 124 6.27 -3.09 -2.49
CA GLU A 124 5.72 -4.36 -2.03
C GLU A 124 4.21 -4.23 -1.80
N ALA A 125 3.77 -3.23 -1.03
CA ALA A 125 2.35 -3.00 -0.80
C ALA A 125 1.57 -2.68 -2.09
N CYS A 126 2.22 -2.13 -3.13
CA CYS A 126 1.56 -1.85 -4.41
C CYS A 126 1.27 -3.13 -5.21
N SER A 127 1.90 -4.27 -4.87
CA SER A 127 1.59 -5.56 -5.45
C SER A 127 0.12 -5.97 -5.24
N LEU A 128 -0.54 -5.43 -4.20
CA LEU A 128 -1.98 -5.63 -3.96
C LEU A 128 -2.85 -5.22 -5.15
N LEU A 129 -2.33 -4.34 -5.99
CA LEU A 129 -3.03 -3.84 -7.18
C LEU A 129 -2.79 -4.70 -8.43
N LEU A 130 -2.11 -5.84 -8.30
CA LEU A 130 -1.81 -6.76 -9.40
C LEU A 130 -2.67 -8.03 -9.31
N PRO A 131 -3.94 -8.01 -9.78
CA PRO A 131 -4.86 -9.13 -9.60
C PRO A 131 -4.34 -10.43 -10.22
N LYS A 132 -3.66 -10.35 -11.38
CA LYS A 132 -3.07 -11.54 -12.03
C LYS A 132 -2.03 -12.25 -11.15
N LEU A 133 -1.23 -11.51 -10.40
CA LEU A 133 -0.27 -12.08 -9.45
C LEU A 133 -1.01 -12.88 -8.37
N TRP A 134 -2.02 -12.26 -7.76
CA TRP A 134 -2.76 -12.88 -6.66
C TRP A 134 -3.64 -14.05 -7.12
N ASP A 135 -4.21 -13.99 -8.32
CA ASP A 135 -4.90 -15.14 -8.94
C ASP A 135 -3.97 -16.33 -9.18
N GLN A 136 -2.70 -16.09 -9.50
CA GLN A 136 -1.71 -17.15 -9.65
C GLN A 136 -1.30 -17.72 -8.30
N LEU A 137 -1.01 -16.85 -7.32
CA LEU A 137 -0.60 -17.26 -5.99
C LEU A 137 -1.71 -18.00 -5.24
N SER A 138 -2.96 -17.57 -5.37
CA SER A 138 -4.10 -18.25 -4.74
C SER A 138 -4.30 -19.69 -5.24
N LYS A 139 -4.00 -19.97 -6.50
CA LYS A 139 -4.03 -21.33 -7.06
C LYS A 139 -2.91 -22.24 -6.55
N GLN A 140 -1.86 -21.65 -6.00
CA GLN A 140 -0.69 -22.38 -5.48
C GLN A 140 -0.73 -22.51 -3.95
N THR A 141 -1.69 -21.87 -3.29
CA THR A 141 -1.87 -21.95 -1.84
C THR A 141 -2.90 -23.00 -1.45
N ALA A 142 -2.71 -23.62 -0.30
CA ALA A 142 -3.68 -24.54 0.27
C ALA A 142 -4.77 -23.75 1.04
N GLY A 143 -6.01 -23.86 0.59
CA GLY A 143 -7.14 -23.08 1.12
C GLY A 143 -7.17 -21.63 0.60
N ASP A 144 -7.78 -20.73 1.37
CA ASP A 144 -7.82 -19.31 1.04
C ASP A 144 -6.44 -18.67 1.18
N LEU A 145 -6.06 -17.79 0.24
CA LEU A 145 -4.85 -17.00 0.37
C LEU A 145 -5.12 -15.88 1.37
N LEU A 146 -4.37 -15.89 2.48
CA LEU A 146 -4.41 -14.88 3.53
C LEU A 146 -3.15 -14.00 3.45
N MET A 147 -3.31 -12.70 3.75
CA MET A 147 -2.26 -11.71 3.62
C MET A 147 -2.31 -10.70 4.77
N ALA A 148 -1.13 -10.27 5.23
CA ALA A 148 -0.94 -9.09 6.07
C ALA A 148 -0.01 -8.09 5.40
N VAL A 149 -0.29 -6.79 5.60
CA VAL A 149 0.48 -5.66 5.06
C VAL A 149 0.83 -4.70 6.19
N PRO A 150 1.74 -5.10 7.09
CA PRO A 150 2.06 -4.28 8.27
C PRO A 150 2.76 -2.97 7.94
N ALA A 151 3.50 -2.92 6.83
CA ALA A 151 4.23 -1.72 6.37
C ALA A 151 4.26 -1.62 4.84
N GLN A 152 4.72 -0.47 4.33
CA GLN A 152 4.83 -0.21 2.88
C GLN A 152 5.73 -1.21 2.14
N GLU A 153 6.79 -1.65 2.81
CA GLU A 153 7.82 -2.54 2.27
C GLU A 153 7.69 -3.96 2.83
N SER A 154 6.52 -4.28 3.42
CA SER A 154 6.30 -5.59 4.05
C SER A 154 4.92 -6.12 3.67
N VAL A 155 4.91 -7.11 2.81
CA VAL A 155 3.71 -7.88 2.43
C VAL A 155 4.01 -9.34 2.62
N VAL A 156 3.25 -9.99 3.49
CA VAL A 156 3.40 -11.42 3.77
C VAL A 156 2.07 -12.13 3.55
N PHE A 157 2.15 -13.37 3.05
CA PHE A 157 0.96 -14.17 2.76
C PHE A 157 1.18 -15.65 3.02
N THR A 158 0.09 -16.37 3.23
CA THR A 158 0.06 -17.82 3.42
C THR A 158 -1.28 -18.41 2.95
N GLY A 159 -1.39 -19.74 2.88
CA GLY A 159 -2.67 -20.41 2.69
C GLY A 159 -3.35 -20.70 4.02
N SER A 160 -4.68 -20.59 4.09
CA SER A 160 -5.46 -20.85 5.30
C SER A 160 -5.39 -22.32 5.77
N GLN A 161 -4.98 -23.24 4.89
CA GLN A 161 -4.83 -24.67 5.17
C GLN A 161 -3.37 -25.13 5.07
N PHE A 162 -2.43 -24.25 5.40
CA PHE A 162 -1.01 -24.58 5.30
C PHE A 162 -0.57 -25.42 6.51
N PHE A 163 -0.21 -26.68 6.24
CA PHE A 163 0.23 -27.63 7.26
C PHE A 163 1.74 -27.85 7.17
N PHE A 164 2.47 -27.55 8.23
CA PHE A 164 3.90 -27.86 8.31
C PHE A 164 4.19 -29.24 8.89
N SER A 165 3.32 -29.73 9.77
CA SER A 165 3.37 -31.05 10.37
C SER A 165 2.04 -31.33 11.06
N GLU A 166 1.80 -32.56 11.51
CA GLU A 166 0.66 -32.93 12.34
C GLU A 166 0.54 -32.08 13.64
N GLU A 167 1.62 -31.40 14.04
CA GLU A 167 1.69 -30.56 15.24
C GLU A 167 1.40 -29.08 14.99
N CYS A 168 1.38 -28.62 13.73
CA CYS A 168 1.14 -27.21 13.37
C CYS A 168 -0.14 -27.07 12.56
N GLY A 169 -1.26 -26.79 13.21
CA GLY A 169 -2.53 -26.47 12.56
C GLY A 169 -2.52 -25.10 11.86
N PRO A 170 -3.54 -24.80 11.03
CA PRO A 170 -3.67 -23.53 10.31
C PRO A 170 -3.64 -22.30 11.23
N ASP A 171 -4.18 -22.42 12.43
CA ASP A 171 -4.21 -21.36 13.45
C ASP A 171 -2.79 -20.84 13.78
N LYS A 172 -1.84 -21.78 13.95
CA LYS A 172 -0.47 -21.43 14.34
C LYS A 172 0.29 -20.68 13.23
N CYS A 173 -0.01 -20.97 11.98
CA CYS A 173 0.58 -20.27 10.83
C CYS A 173 0.11 -18.82 10.77
N ILE A 174 -1.17 -18.60 11.01
CA ILE A 174 -1.77 -17.25 11.07
C ILE A 174 -1.25 -16.49 12.29
N ASP A 175 -1.17 -17.14 13.45
CA ASP A 175 -0.62 -16.53 14.67
C ASP A 175 0.83 -16.06 14.47
N LEU A 176 1.65 -16.85 13.78
CA LEU A 176 3.03 -16.47 13.48
C LEU A 176 3.11 -15.33 12.46
N MET A 177 2.27 -15.33 11.43
CA MET A 177 2.17 -14.22 10.49
C MET A 177 1.74 -12.92 11.21
N CYS A 178 0.77 -13.00 12.11
CA CYS A 178 0.33 -11.86 12.92
C CYS A 178 1.40 -11.39 13.90
N SER A 179 2.13 -12.32 14.52
CA SER A 179 3.25 -11.97 15.40
C SER A 179 4.35 -11.24 14.64
N PHE A 180 4.69 -11.68 13.44
CA PHE A 180 5.61 -11.00 12.54
C PHE A 180 5.08 -9.60 12.18
N ALA A 181 3.82 -9.48 11.80
CA ALA A 181 3.22 -8.21 11.45
C ALA A 181 3.24 -7.20 12.62
N LYS A 182 2.96 -7.66 13.85
CA LYS A 182 3.07 -6.85 15.08
C LYS A 182 4.52 -6.39 15.32
N GLN A 183 5.49 -7.28 15.11
CA GLN A 183 6.90 -6.93 15.26
C GLN A 183 7.30 -5.84 14.27
N VAL A 184 6.99 -5.98 12.98
CA VAL A 184 7.29 -4.97 11.95
C VAL A 184 6.68 -3.61 12.32
N ARG A 185 5.42 -3.59 12.77
CA ARG A 185 4.77 -2.34 13.20
C ARG A 185 5.43 -1.69 14.40
N THR A 186 5.95 -2.49 15.33
CA THR A 186 6.64 -2.00 16.53
C THR A 186 8.01 -1.42 16.19
N GLU A 187 8.71 -2.05 15.27
CA GLU A 187 10.04 -1.62 14.81
C GLU A 187 9.96 -0.39 13.89
N GLU A 188 8.90 -0.29 13.06
CA GLU A 188 8.71 0.79 12.10
C GLU A 188 7.35 1.48 12.23
N PRO A 189 7.03 2.11 13.37
CA PRO A 189 5.71 2.68 13.62
C PRO A 189 5.31 3.80 12.62
N CYS A 190 6.29 4.52 12.08
CA CYS A 190 6.05 5.56 11.06
C CYS A 190 5.72 4.97 9.67
N ALA A 191 6.07 3.72 9.43
CA ALA A 191 5.78 3.00 8.19
C ALA A 191 4.54 2.09 8.30
N ALA A 192 3.93 1.98 9.48
CA ALA A 192 2.76 1.15 9.73
C ALA A 192 1.64 1.44 8.73
N LEU A 193 1.09 0.37 8.14
CA LEU A 193 0.14 0.51 7.04
C LEU A 193 -1.23 -0.08 7.36
N SER A 194 -1.33 -1.35 7.75
CA SER A 194 -2.62 -1.99 8.04
C SER A 194 -2.58 -2.87 9.27
N ASP A 195 -3.71 -2.92 9.98
CA ASP A 195 -3.98 -3.83 11.08
C ASP A 195 -4.82 -5.03 10.64
N CYS A 196 -5.30 -5.02 9.39
CA CYS A 196 -6.19 -6.04 8.87
C CYS A 196 -5.42 -7.26 8.34
N ILE A 197 -6.04 -8.43 8.49
CA ILE A 197 -5.77 -9.62 7.71
C ILE A 197 -6.75 -9.64 6.54
N PHE A 198 -6.23 -9.84 5.36
CA PHE A 198 -7.00 -9.87 4.12
C PHE A 198 -7.00 -11.29 3.55
N ALA A 199 -8.08 -11.64 2.83
CA ALA A 199 -8.12 -12.82 1.98
C ALA A 199 -8.36 -12.41 0.52
N TRP A 200 -7.78 -13.16 -0.42
CA TRP A 200 -8.05 -13.00 -1.85
C TRP A 200 -9.22 -13.90 -2.26
N ILE A 201 -10.37 -13.29 -2.53
CA ILE A 201 -11.61 -13.99 -2.85
C ILE A 201 -12.24 -13.36 -4.09
N ASP A 202 -12.51 -14.18 -5.10
CA ASP A 202 -13.17 -13.76 -6.35
C ASP A 202 -12.55 -12.50 -6.97
N GLY A 203 -11.21 -12.44 -6.99
CA GLY A 203 -10.48 -11.31 -7.57
C GLY A 203 -10.50 -10.04 -6.74
N LYS A 204 -10.77 -10.14 -5.42
CA LYS A 204 -10.87 -8.99 -4.51
C LYS A 204 -10.21 -9.28 -3.16
N TRP A 205 -9.69 -8.24 -2.54
CA TRP A 205 -9.27 -8.27 -1.14
C TRP A 205 -10.47 -8.09 -0.22
N VAL A 206 -10.67 -9.02 0.70
CA VAL A 206 -11.73 -9.02 1.71
C VAL A 206 -11.08 -9.08 3.09
N VAL A 207 -11.53 -8.25 4.02
CA VAL A 207 -11.08 -8.33 5.41
C VAL A 207 -11.63 -9.60 6.06
N ARG A 208 -10.73 -10.39 6.67
CA ARG A 208 -11.06 -11.61 7.41
C ARG A 208 -10.87 -11.47 8.90
N GLY A 209 -10.03 -10.54 9.35
CA GLY A 209 -9.74 -10.31 10.75
C GLY A 209 -8.74 -9.18 10.90
N ASP A 210 -8.14 -9.11 12.07
CA ASP A 210 -7.04 -8.20 12.34
C ASP A 210 -5.87 -8.92 13.03
N ILE A 211 -4.71 -8.30 13.04
CA ILE A 211 -3.49 -8.90 13.59
C ILE A 211 -3.54 -9.06 15.12
N ASP A 212 -4.47 -8.39 15.81
CA ASP A 212 -4.66 -8.50 17.25
C ASP A 212 -5.69 -9.59 17.60
N ASN A 213 -6.55 -9.98 16.65
CA ASN A 213 -7.52 -11.06 16.81
C ASN A 213 -7.52 -11.99 15.57
N PRO A 214 -6.43 -12.75 15.35
CA PRO A 214 -6.23 -13.54 14.14
C PRO A 214 -7.24 -14.69 13.96
N LEU A 215 -7.78 -15.25 15.06
CA LEU A 215 -8.71 -16.39 14.98
C LEU A 215 -10.04 -16.03 14.31
N SER A 216 -10.41 -14.75 14.27
CA SER A 216 -11.57 -14.29 13.51
C SER A 216 -11.41 -14.50 11.99
N ALA A 217 -10.19 -14.62 11.50
CA ALA A 217 -9.90 -14.84 10.09
C ALA A 217 -10.28 -16.25 9.59
N LEU A 218 -10.41 -17.22 10.50
CA LEU A 218 -10.71 -18.63 10.20
C LEU A 218 -12.19 -19.00 10.39
N ALA A 219 -12.95 -18.17 11.09
CA ALA A 219 -14.33 -18.49 11.53
C ALA A 219 -15.43 -18.26 10.46
N SER A 220 -15.06 -18.09 9.19
CA SER A 220 -16.03 -17.75 8.12
C SER A 220 -16.08 -18.75 6.96
#